data_f7f9f607cd90ffa51ed906e6c3a0dcc8
#
_entry.id   f7f9f607cd90ffa51ed906e6c3a0dcc8
#
_cell.length_a   1.000
_cell.length_b   1.000
_cell.length_c   1.000
_cell.angle_alpha   90.00
_cell.angle_beta   90.00
_cell.angle_gamma   90.00
#
_symmetry.space_group_name_H-M   'P 1'
#
loop_
_entity.id
_entity.type
_entity.pdbx_description
1 polymer ?
#
loop_
_entity_poly.entity_id
_entity_poly.type
_entity_poly.pdbx_seq_one_letter_code
_entity_poly.pdbx_strand_id
1 'polypeptide(L)'
;EPEIIILDEPTSFLDIRHKLELLAILKKMVLEKQMTVIMSLHELDLAQKISDQVICVHGDHIEKYGAPEEIFTSDYIRKLYGITRGSYNAEFGCVEMEPPAGEPRVFVIGGNGSGIPVYRKLQRQGIPFATGVLHTNDADYQVAKELAARVITEKPFECISQESFQGALEIMEKCREVYCPLKDFGTMNKKNLELFKKAEKSGKLKQI
;
A
#
# COMPACT_ATOMS: atom_id res chain seq x y z
N GLU A 1 -14.54 38.09 -13.27
CA GLU A 1 -14.21 36.91 -12.44
C GLU A 1 -12.71 36.65 -12.56
N PRO A 2 -12.01 36.18 -11.49
CA PRO A 2 -10.60 35.90 -11.56
C PRO A 2 -10.36 34.69 -12.47
N GLU A 3 -9.27 34.73 -13.22
CA GLU A 3 -8.82 33.62 -14.08
C GLU A 3 -7.93 32.63 -13.29
N ILE A 4 -7.31 33.12 -12.21
CA ILE A 4 -6.38 32.34 -11.36
C ILE A 4 -6.77 32.51 -9.90
N ILE A 5 -6.78 31.43 -9.16
CA ILE A 5 -6.92 31.38 -7.70
C ILE A 5 -5.66 30.75 -7.12
N ILE A 6 -5.07 31.41 -6.12
CA ILE A 6 -3.92 30.90 -5.38
C ILE A 6 -4.37 30.68 -3.93
N LEU A 7 -4.17 29.47 -3.42
CA LEU A 7 -4.55 29.06 -2.08
C LEU A 7 -3.33 28.48 -1.34
N ASP A 8 -3.10 28.94 -0.14
CA ASP A 8 -2.04 28.42 0.70
C ASP A 8 -2.66 27.50 1.77
N GLU A 9 -2.27 26.23 1.74
CA GLU A 9 -2.72 25.15 2.63
C GLU A 9 -4.24 25.13 2.89
N PRO A 10 -5.09 25.16 1.88
CA PRO A 10 -6.52 25.35 2.07
C PRO A 10 -7.21 24.19 2.81
N THR A 11 -6.54 23.06 2.97
CA THR A 11 -7.07 21.85 3.61
C THR A 11 -6.59 21.64 5.04
N SER A 12 -5.59 22.38 5.54
CA SER A 12 -4.87 22.09 6.77
C SER A 12 -5.70 22.02 8.04
N PHE A 13 -6.80 22.77 8.14
CA PHE A 13 -7.66 22.78 9.33
C PHE A 13 -9.05 22.20 9.10
N LEU A 14 -9.26 21.56 7.98
CA LEU A 14 -10.55 20.96 7.63
C LEU A 14 -10.59 19.48 8.03
N ASP A 15 -11.75 19.02 8.48
CA ASP A 15 -12.03 17.60 8.57
C ASP A 15 -12.17 16.97 7.17
N ILE A 16 -12.18 15.65 7.11
CA ILE A 16 -12.20 14.93 5.83
C ILE A 16 -13.37 15.29 4.93
N ARG A 17 -14.55 15.55 5.51
CA ARG A 17 -15.75 15.93 4.76
C ARG A 17 -15.55 17.27 4.07
N HIS A 18 -15.14 18.29 4.84
CA HIS A 18 -14.95 19.65 4.32
C HIS A 18 -13.76 19.72 3.34
N LYS A 19 -12.70 18.91 3.54
CA LYS A 19 -11.62 18.76 2.55
C LYS A 19 -12.17 18.29 1.20
N LEU A 20 -12.96 17.23 1.21
CA LEU A 20 -13.54 16.68 -0.03
C LEU A 20 -14.51 17.64 -0.69
N GLU A 21 -15.35 18.35 0.09
CA GLU A 21 -16.27 19.36 -0.42
C GLU A 21 -15.51 20.54 -1.07
N LEU A 22 -14.47 21.07 -0.41
CA LEU A 22 -13.64 22.14 -0.96
C LEU A 22 -12.96 21.71 -2.28
N LEU A 23 -12.33 20.56 -2.30
CA LEU A 23 -11.63 20.05 -3.49
C LEU A 23 -12.62 19.82 -4.65
N ALA A 24 -13.83 19.33 -4.36
CA ALA A 24 -14.86 19.16 -5.38
C ALA A 24 -15.32 20.51 -5.97
N ILE A 25 -15.48 21.55 -5.13
CA ILE A 25 -15.82 22.91 -5.58
C ILE A 25 -14.71 23.47 -6.46
N LEU A 26 -13.44 23.35 -6.04
CA LEU A 26 -12.29 23.84 -6.82
C LEU A 26 -12.20 23.12 -8.17
N LYS A 27 -12.35 21.80 -8.19
CA LYS A 27 -12.31 21.02 -9.46
C LYS A 27 -13.46 21.42 -10.39
N LYS A 28 -14.65 21.67 -9.84
CA LYS A 28 -15.79 22.18 -10.61
C LYS A 28 -15.50 23.56 -11.22
N MET A 29 -14.86 24.47 -10.47
CA MET A 29 -14.47 25.79 -10.98
C MET A 29 -13.46 25.69 -12.13
N VAL A 30 -12.48 24.78 -12.02
CA VAL A 30 -11.52 24.52 -13.10
C VAL A 30 -12.24 24.01 -14.35
N LEU A 31 -13.11 23.01 -14.21
CA LEU A 31 -13.75 22.35 -15.37
C LEU A 31 -14.83 23.22 -16.04
N GLU A 32 -15.66 23.91 -15.25
CA GLU A 32 -16.80 24.65 -15.78
C GLU A 32 -16.48 26.10 -16.14
N LYS A 33 -15.55 26.72 -15.39
CA LYS A 33 -15.18 28.12 -15.60
C LYS A 33 -13.81 28.31 -16.23
N GLN A 34 -13.12 27.22 -16.53
CA GLN A 34 -11.76 27.22 -17.10
C GLN A 34 -10.75 28.05 -16.28
N MET A 35 -10.93 28.03 -14.96
CA MET A 35 -10.06 28.73 -14.03
C MET A 35 -8.80 27.92 -13.75
N THR A 36 -7.70 28.59 -13.49
CA THR A 36 -6.49 27.97 -12.95
C THR A 36 -6.50 28.06 -11.43
N VAL A 37 -6.35 26.92 -10.76
CA VAL A 37 -6.19 26.85 -9.30
C VAL A 37 -4.79 26.38 -8.98
N ILE A 38 -4.06 27.20 -8.21
CA ILE A 38 -2.75 26.85 -7.66
C ILE A 38 -2.92 26.76 -6.15
N MET A 39 -2.53 25.63 -5.55
CA MET A 39 -2.64 25.45 -4.11
C MET A 39 -1.47 24.67 -3.55
N SER A 40 -1.03 25.02 -2.35
CA SER A 40 -0.11 24.20 -1.57
C SER A 40 -0.89 23.13 -0.82
N LEU A 41 -0.36 21.89 -0.80
CA LEU A 41 -0.95 20.75 -0.10
C LEU A 41 0.15 19.96 0.60
N HIS A 42 -0.13 19.52 1.83
CA HIS A 42 0.73 18.60 2.59
C HIS A 42 0.28 17.14 2.47
N GLU A 43 -1.00 16.92 2.14
CA GLU A 43 -1.55 15.58 1.99
C GLU A 43 -1.23 15.01 0.60
N LEU A 44 -0.22 14.14 0.56
CA LEU A 44 0.26 13.54 -0.69
C LEU A 44 -0.83 12.77 -1.44
N ASP A 45 -1.69 12.06 -0.72
CA ASP A 45 -2.79 11.30 -1.30
C ASP A 45 -3.87 12.18 -1.94
N LEU A 46 -4.13 13.37 -1.37
CA LEU A 46 -5.04 14.33 -1.96
C LEU A 46 -4.39 15.02 -3.17
N ALA A 47 -3.12 15.44 -3.04
CA ALA A 47 -2.38 16.05 -4.13
C ALA A 47 -2.32 15.13 -5.36
N GLN A 48 -2.02 13.85 -5.17
CA GLN A 48 -2.00 12.85 -6.25
C GLN A 48 -3.35 12.70 -6.96
N LYS A 49 -4.47 12.81 -6.23
CA LYS A 49 -5.81 12.54 -6.76
C LYS A 49 -6.48 13.75 -7.41
N ILE A 50 -6.11 14.97 -7.01
CA ILE A 50 -6.82 16.18 -7.45
C ILE A 50 -6.06 16.97 -8.52
N SER A 51 -4.73 16.91 -8.52
CA SER A 51 -3.90 17.76 -9.35
C SER A 51 -3.85 17.28 -10.81
N ASP A 52 -3.85 18.22 -11.74
CA ASP A 52 -3.53 17.97 -13.14
C ASP A 52 -2.01 18.11 -13.38
N GLN A 53 -1.34 18.98 -12.57
CA GLN A 53 0.11 19.20 -12.56
C GLN A 53 0.58 19.40 -11.11
N VAL A 54 1.79 18.99 -10.83
CA VAL A 54 2.43 19.10 -9.51
C VAL A 54 3.74 19.84 -9.62
N ILE A 55 3.95 20.79 -8.72
CA ILE A 55 5.19 21.54 -8.57
C ILE A 55 5.81 21.12 -7.23
N CYS A 56 6.99 20.50 -7.27
CA CYS A 56 7.74 20.18 -6.06
C CYS A 56 8.73 21.30 -5.77
N VAL A 57 8.58 21.92 -4.60
CA VAL A 57 9.46 23.00 -4.13
C VAL A 57 10.35 22.44 -3.03
N HIS A 58 11.65 22.68 -3.16
CA HIS A 58 12.63 22.36 -2.11
C HIS A 58 13.45 23.61 -1.80
N GLY A 59 13.34 24.10 -0.56
CA GLY A 59 13.95 25.37 -0.18
C GLY A 59 13.40 26.53 -0.99
N ASP A 60 14.24 27.16 -1.79
CA ASP A 60 13.96 28.36 -2.60
C ASP A 60 13.81 28.10 -4.10
N HIS A 61 13.77 26.83 -4.53
CA HIS A 61 13.71 26.48 -5.94
C HIS A 61 12.70 25.37 -6.26
N ILE A 62 12.27 25.33 -7.50
CA ILE A 62 11.46 24.23 -8.04
C ILE A 62 12.40 23.08 -8.36
N GLU A 63 12.25 21.96 -7.66
CA GLU A 63 13.05 20.75 -7.88
C GLU A 63 12.50 19.94 -9.04
N LYS A 64 11.18 19.82 -9.12
CA LYS A 64 10.50 19.02 -10.16
C LYS A 64 9.13 19.61 -10.46
N TYR A 65 8.70 19.45 -11.72
CA TYR A 65 7.37 19.80 -12.22
C TYR A 65 6.91 18.71 -13.19
N GLY A 66 5.65 18.30 -13.11
CA GLY A 66 5.11 17.28 -14.01
C GLY A 66 3.74 16.78 -13.61
N ALA A 67 3.25 15.78 -14.33
CA ALA A 67 2.00 15.09 -14.01
C ALA A 67 2.12 14.31 -12.69
N PRO A 68 1.01 14.10 -11.96
CA PRO A 68 1.02 13.32 -10.71
C PRO A 68 1.71 11.95 -10.86
N GLU A 69 1.47 11.24 -11.94
CA GLU A 69 2.03 9.91 -12.21
C GLU A 69 3.57 9.92 -12.34
N GLU A 70 4.16 11.05 -12.75
CA GLU A 70 5.60 11.23 -12.85
C GLU A 70 6.26 11.64 -11.54
N ILE A 71 5.48 12.29 -10.67
CA ILE A 71 5.94 12.84 -9.39
C ILE A 71 5.75 11.84 -8.26
N PHE A 72 4.55 11.24 -8.10
CA PHE A 72 4.22 10.38 -6.97
C PHE A 72 4.75 8.96 -7.15
N THR A 73 6.06 8.83 -7.38
CA THR A 73 6.76 7.54 -7.37
C THR A 73 7.40 7.30 -6.00
N SER A 74 7.49 6.03 -5.59
CA SER A 74 8.05 5.67 -4.27
C SER A 74 9.46 6.20 -4.07
N ASP A 75 10.31 6.10 -5.10
CA ASP A 75 11.70 6.55 -5.02
C ASP A 75 11.83 8.06 -4.93
N TYR A 76 11.05 8.81 -5.74
CA TYR A 76 11.12 10.26 -5.72
C TYR A 76 10.57 10.85 -4.42
N ILE A 77 9.41 10.38 -3.95
CA ILE A 77 8.82 10.83 -2.68
C ILE A 77 9.75 10.49 -1.51
N ARG A 78 10.35 9.29 -1.51
CA ARG A 78 11.33 8.92 -0.49
C ARG A 78 12.51 9.89 -0.44
N LYS A 79 13.04 10.27 -1.61
CA LYS A 79 14.16 11.22 -1.70
C LYS A 79 13.73 12.63 -1.29
N LEU A 80 12.61 13.12 -1.81
CA LEU A 80 12.12 14.49 -1.57
C LEU A 80 11.89 14.76 -0.08
N TYR A 81 11.29 13.79 0.63
CA TYR A 81 11.01 13.92 2.06
C TYR A 81 12.10 13.35 2.98
N GLY A 82 13.19 12.82 2.42
CA GLY A 82 14.27 12.21 3.20
C GLY A 82 13.79 11.05 4.07
N ILE A 83 12.84 10.23 3.58
CA ILE A 83 12.24 9.13 4.33
C ILE A 83 13.31 8.07 4.57
N THR A 84 13.71 7.91 5.83
CA THR A 84 14.69 6.90 6.28
C THR A 84 14.03 5.71 6.96
N ARG A 85 12.78 5.83 7.43
CA ARG A 85 12.00 4.78 8.07
C ARG A 85 10.61 4.72 7.47
N GLY A 86 10.16 3.49 7.15
CA GLY A 86 8.92 3.31 6.39
C GLY A 86 9.09 3.60 4.90
N SER A 87 7.98 3.65 4.20
CA SER A 87 7.95 3.82 2.74
C SER A 87 6.74 4.61 2.28
N TYR A 88 6.78 5.08 1.05
CA TYR A 88 5.61 5.60 0.34
C TYR A 88 5.15 4.56 -0.69
N ASN A 89 3.93 4.11 -0.55
CA ASN A 89 3.31 3.20 -1.50
C ASN A 89 2.61 4.02 -2.59
N ALA A 90 3.23 4.08 -3.76
CA ALA A 90 2.72 4.87 -4.89
C ALA A 90 1.40 4.32 -5.46
N GLU A 91 1.14 3.01 -5.37
CA GLU A 91 -0.09 2.37 -5.86
C GLU A 91 -1.32 2.83 -5.06
N PHE A 92 -1.16 3.02 -3.75
CA PHE A 92 -2.24 3.46 -2.87
C PHE A 92 -2.15 4.93 -2.48
N GLY A 93 -1.07 5.62 -2.85
CA GLY A 93 -0.85 7.02 -2.49
C GLY A 93 -0.73 7.25 -0.98
N CYS A 94 -0.21 6.27 -0.22
CA CYS A 94 -0.13 6.35 1.24
C CYS A 94 1.25 5.96 1.77
N VAL A 95 1.52 6.37 3.01
CA VAL A 95 2.73 5.96 3.73
C VAL A 95 2.50 4.64 4.46
N GLU A 96 3.52 3.78 4.48
CA GLU A 96 3.55 2.58 5.30
C GLU A 96 4.68 2.68 6.32
N MET A 97 4.40 2.19 7.51
CA MET A 97 5.37 2.18 8.60
C MET A 97 6.43 1.10 8.37
N GLU A 98 7.57 1.25 9.02
CA GLU A 98 8.67 0.29 8.96
C GLU A 98 8.21 -1.12 9.36
N PRO A 99 8.63 -2.18 8.64
CA PRO A 99 8.29 -3.55 9.00
C PRO A 99 8.90 -3.95 10.34
N PRO A 100 8.23 -4.79 11.13
CA PRO A 100 8.81 -5.33 12.36
C PRO A 100 10.10 -6.12 12.07
N ALA A 101 11.16 -5.80 12.82
CA ALA A 101 12.47 -6.45 12.65
C ALA A 101 12.49 -7.90 13.18
N GLY A 102 13.28 -8.76 12.55
CA GLY A 102 13.56 -10.12 12.98
C GLY A 102 12.99 -11.20 12.05
N GLU A 103 13.25 -12.45 12.41
CA GLU A 103 12.74 -13.60 11.65
C GLU A 103 11.22 -13.74 11.81
N PRO A 104 10.51 -14.17 10.76
CA PRO A 104 9.06 -14.32 10.81
C PRO A 104 8.60 -15.29 11.91
N ARG A 105 7.70 -14.84 12.77
CA ARG A 105 7.05 -15.66 13.80
C ARG A 105 5.70 -16.18 13.37
N VAL A 106 5.07 -15.46 12.46
CA VAL A 106 3.72 -15.71 11.95
C VAL A 106 3.80 -15.87 10.44
N PHE A 107 3.03 -16.82 9.90
CA PHE A 107 2.78 -16.94 8.47
C PHE A 107 1.34 -16.56 8.16
N VAL A 108 1.12 -15.75 7.12
CA VAL A 108 -0.22 -15.35 6.70
C VAL A 108 -0.50 -15.88 5.30
N ILE A 109 -1.56 -16.67 5.17
CA ILE A 109 -2.08 -17.13 3.88
C ILE A 109 -3.11 -16.11 3.42
N GLY A 110 -2.64 -15.07 2.71
CA GLY A 110 -3.47 -13.96 2.22
C GLY A 110 -3.90 -14.15 0.76
N GLY A 111 -4.53 -13.13 0.24
CA GLY A 111 -4.99 -12.97 -1.13
C GLY A 111 -6.28 -12.17 -1.21
N ASN A 112 -6.51 -11.53 -2.35
CA ASN A 112 -7.71 -10.74 -2.63
C ASN A 112 -7.98 -9.63 -1.58
N GLY A 113 -6.91 -8.99 -1.08
CA GLY A 113 -7.00 -7.94 -0.06
C GLY A 113 -7.27 -8.43 1.36
N SER A 114 -7.50 -9.73 1.56
CA SER A 114 -7.88 -10.30 2.87
C SER A 114 -6.77 -10.25 3.91
N GLY A 115 -5.52 -10.26 3.48
CA GLY A 115 -4.34 -10.23 4.35
C GLY A 115 -4.06 -8.86 4.94
N ILE A 116 -4.42 -7.76 4.25
CA ILE A 116 -4.07 -6.38 4.64
C ILE A 116 -4.41 -6.05 6.10
N PRO A 117 -5.63 -6.34 6.61
CA PRO A 117 -5.95 -6.07 8.01
C PRO A 117 -5.05 -6.84 9.00
N VAL A 118 -4.68 -8.08 8.65
CA VAL A 118 -3.80 -8.92 9.47
C VAL A 118 -2.37 -8.38 9.46
N TYR A 119 -1.84 -8.00 8.29
CA TYR A 119 -0.51 -7.41 8.16
C TYR A 119 -0.37 -6.16 9.02
N ARG A 120 -1.34 -5.25 8.95
CA ARG A 120 -1.35 -4.03 9.77
C ARG A 120 -1.52 -4.30 11.26
N LYS A 121 -2.28 -5.35 11.62
CA LYS A 121 -2.40 -5.80 13.02
C LYS A 121 -1.05 -6.31 13.54
N LEU A 122 -0.37 -7.17 12.80
CA LEU A 122 0.94 -7.73 13.16
C LEU A 122 2.01 -6.63 13.23
N GLN A 123 2.00 -5.72 12.26
CA GLN A 123 2.90 -4.55 12.24
C GLN A 123 2.72 -3.70 13.50
N ARG A 124 1.48 -3.32 13.88
CA ARG A 124 1.21 -2.56 15.10
C ARG A 124 1.63 -3.28 16.39
N GLN A 125 1.63 -4.61 16.37
CA GLN A 125 2.07 -5.44 17.50
C GLN A 125 3.60 -5.68 17.52
N GLY A 126 4.34 -5.20 16.52
CA GLY A 126 5.77 -5.44 16.39
C GLY A 126 6.12 -6.90 16.12
N ILE A 127 5.20 -7.66 15.51
CA ILE A 127 5.37 -9.09 15.23
C ILE A 127 5.83 -9.27 13.78
N PRO A 128 7.09 -9.72 13.53
CA PRO A 128 7.56 -10.01 12.20
C PRO A 128 6.81 -11.20 11.61
N PHE A 129 6.39 -11.07 10.37
CA PHE A 129 5.62 -12.08 9.67
C PHE A 129 6.10 -12.34 8.25
N ALA A 130 5.77 -13.50 7.74
CA ALA A 130 5.87 -13.83 6.33
C ALA A 130 4.48 -14.06 5.75
N THR A 131 4.34 -13.89 4.45
CA THR A 131 3.09 -14.15 3.76
C THR A 131 3.32 -14.76 2.39
N GLY A 132 2.34 -15.47 1.90
CA GLY A 132 2.37 -16.10 0.58
C GLY A 132 1.35 -17.25 0.46
N VAL A 133 1.21 -17.85 -0.71
CA VAL A 133 1.80 -17.35 -1.96
C VAL A 133 0.89 -16.28 -2.54
N LEU A 134 1.42 -15.10 -2.81
CA LEU A 134 0.68 -13.97 -3.37
C LEU A 134 1.06 -13.78 -4.83
N HIS A 135 0.06 -13.53 -5.69
CA HIS A 135 0.35 -13.06 -7.04
C HIS A 135 0.80 -11.59 -6.99
N THR A 136 1.77 -11.22 -7.81
CA THR A 136 2.36 -9.85 -7.76
C THR A 136 1.39 -8.74 -8.16
N ASN A 137 0.25 -9.09 -8.77
CA ASN A 137 -0.86 -8.17 -9.05
C ASN A 137 -1.98 -8.18 -7.99
N ASP A 138 -1.80 -8.91 -6.87
CA ASP A 138 -2.76 -8.92 -5.78
C ASP A 138 -2.61 -7.67 -4.90
N ALA A 139 -3.73 -7.13 -4.41
CA ALA A 139 -3.72 -6.00 -3.48
C ALA A 139 -2.94 -6.30 -2.18
N ASP A 140 -3.01 -7.53 -1.70
CA ASP A 140 -2.24 -7.99 -0.54
C ASP A 140 -0.73 -7.87 -0.78
N TYR A 141 -0.26 -8.15 -2.01
CA TYR A 141 1.16 -8.02 -2.34
C TYR A 141 1.65 -6.59 -2.20
N GLN A 142 0.86 -5.61 -2.63
CA GLN A 142 1.25 -4.20 -2.60
C GLN A 142 1.48 -3.68 -1.18
N VAL A 143 0.80 -4.23 -0.19
CA VAL A 143 1.01 -3.89 1.23
C VAL A 143 2.06 -4.81 1.87
N ALA A 144 2.03 -6.10 1.53
CA ALA A 144 2.94 -7.09 2.11
C ALA A 144 4.42 -6.79 1.80
N LYS A 145 4.73 -6.31 0.59
CA LYS A 145 6.11 -5.95 0.20
C LYS A 145 6.74 -4.89 1.11
N GLU A 146 5.91 -4.04 1.73
CA GLU A 146 6.35 -2.97 2.63
C GLU A 146 6.37 -3.42 4.11
N LEU A 147 5.47 -4.32 4.51
CA LEU A 147 5.25 -4.65 5.93
C LEU A 147 5.77 -6.04 6.36
N ALA A 148 5.91 -6.97 5.42
CA ALA A 148 6.33 -8.34 5.75
C ALA A 148 7.85 -8.48 5.76
N ALA A 149 8.37 -9.28 6.69
CA ALA A 149 9.77 -9.68 6.70
C ALA A 149 10.13 -10.55 5.48
N ARG A 150 9.16 -11.35 4.98
CA ARG A 150 9.32 -12.17 3.77
C ARG A 150 7.97 -12.30 3.04
N VAL A 151 8.01 -12.16 1.72
CA VAL A 151 6.86 -12.38 0.84
C VAL A 151 7.23 -13.45 -0.19
N ILE A 152 6.41 -14.48 -0.29
CA ILE A 152 6.53 -15.49 -1.33
C ILE A 152 5.51 -15.17 -2.42
N THR A 153 6.00 -15.05 -3.64
CA THR A 153 5.19 -14.55 -4.76
C THR A 153 5.07 -15.56 -5.89
N GLU A 154 4.05 -15.34 -6.70
CA GLU A 154 3.87 -15.98 -7.99
C GLU A 154 3.56 -14.90 -9.05
N LYS A 155 3.79 -15.22 -10.31
CA LYS A 155 3.48 -14.33 -11.43
C LYS A 155 1.98 -14.10 -11.57
N PRO A 156 1.57 -12.92 -12.09
CA PRO A 156 0.17 -12.63 -12.35
C PRO A 156 -0.49 -13.70 -13.22
N PHE A 157 -1.71 -14.09 -12.85
CA PHE A 157 -2.56 -15.01 -13.63
C PHE A 157 -2.01 -16.43 -13.83
N GLU A 158 -0.88 -16.79 -13.24
CA GLU A 158 -0.36 -18.16 -13.29
C GLU A 158 -0.83 -18.99 -12.08
N CYS A 159 -0.87 -20.31 -12.25
CA CYS A 159 -1.07 -21.21 -11.11
C CYS A 159 0.18 -21.18 -10.23
N ILE A 160 0.01 -21.18 -8.92
CA ILE A 160 1.15 -21.27 -7.98
C ILE A 160 2.05 -22.44 -8.37
N SER A 161 3.32 -22.15 -8.62
CA SER A 161 4.35 -23.14 -8.98
C SER A 161 4.67 -24.08 -7.81
N GLN A 162 5.36 -25.19 -8.09
CA GLN A 162 5.82 -26.07 -7.01
C GLN A 162 6.92 -25.41 -6.20
N GLU A 163 7.74 -24.59 -6.82
CA GLU A 163 8.81 -23.84 -6.18
C GLU A 163 8.27 -22.83 -5.16
N SER A 164 7.34 -21.96 -5.59
CA SER A 164 6.70 -20.98 -4.70
C SER A 164 5.95 -21.65 -3.55
N PHE A 165 5.25 -22.76 -3.82
CA PHE A 165 4.58 -23.55 -2.78
C PHE A 165 5.57 -24.11 -1.75
N GLN A 166 6.67 -24.71 -2.22
CA GLN A 166 7.67 -25.29 -1.33
C GLN A 166 8.36 -24.21 -0.48
N GLY A 167 8.72 -23.07 -1.09
CA GLY A 167 9.29 -21.94 -0.36
C GLY A 167 8.36 -21.40 0.72
N ALA A 168 7.06 -21.30 0.41
CA ALA A 168 6.05 -20.89 1.39
C ALA A 168 5.92 -21.90 2.53
N LEU A 169 5.90 -23.19 2.21
CA LEU A 169 5.80 -24.28 3.19
C LEU A 169 6.99 -24.27 4.17
N GLU A 170 8.21 -24.15 3.67
CA GLU A 170 9.42 -24.11 4.49
C GLU A 170 9.44 -22.96 5.50
N ILE A 171 8.97 -21.78 5.08
CA ILE A 171 8.86 -20.62 5.97
C ILE A 171 7.71 -20.83 6.96
N MET A 172 6.56 -21.30 6.50
CA MET A 172 5.39 -21.57 7.35
C MET A 172 5.71 -22.60 8.44
N GLU A 173 6.51 -23.63 8.13
CA GLU A 173 6.92 -24.65 9.10
C GLU A 173 7.82 -24.09 10.22
N LYS A 174 8.60 -23.06 9.94
CA LYS A 174 9.43 -22.34 10.93
C LYS A 174 8.62 -21.37 11.79
N CYS A 175 7.49 -20.91 11.30
CA CYS A 175 6.61 -20.01 12.05
C CYS A 175 5.87 -20.74 13.18
N ARG A 176 5.57 -19.99 14.24
CA ARG A 176 4.83 -20.53 15.42
C ARG A 176 3.32 -20.60 15.16
N GLU A 177 2.81 -19.64 14.40
CA GLU A 177 1.38 -19.47 14.14
C GLU A 177 1.13 -19.20 12.66
N VAL A 178 -0.04 -19.59 12.19
CA VAL A 178 -0.52 -19.34 10.83
C VAL A 178 -1.89 -18.69 10.90
N TYR A 179 -2.07 -17.59 10.19
CA TYR A 179 -3.36 -16.97 9.97
C TYR A 179 -3.79 -17.17 8.52
N CYS A 180 -5.05 -17.50 8.31
CA CYS A 180 -5.61 -17.61 6.97
C CYS A 180 -6.89 -16.78 6.87
N PRO A 181 -6.78 -15.48 6.53
CA PRO A 181 -7.94 -14.63 6.26
C PRO A 181 -8.60 -14.94 4.91
N LEU A 182 -7.91 -15.64 4.02
CA LEU A 182 -8.42 -16.00 2.71
C LEU A 182 -9.56 -17.02 2.85
N LYS A 183 -10.72 -16.69 2.27
CA LYS A 183 -11.92 -17.55 2.32
C LYS A 183 -12.11 -18.38 1.06
N ASP A 184 -11.73 -17.82 -0.08
CA ASP A 184 -12.00 -18.43 -1.39
C ASP A 184 -10.70 -18.86 -2.07
N PHE A 185 -10.68 -20.11 -2.51
CA PHE A 185 -9.55 -20.70 -3.22
C PHE A 185 -9.98 -21.09 -4.62
N GLY A 186 -9.43 -20.39 -5.62
CA GLY A 186 -9.66 -20.64 -7.03
C GLY A 186 -8.58 -21.53 -7.67
N THR A 187 -8.62 -21.63 -8.99
CA THR A 187 -7.67 -22.46 -9.75
C THR A 187 -6.23 -22.00 -9.58
N MET A 188 -5.98 -20.68 -9.66
CA MET A 188 -4.62 -20.11 -9.64
C MET A 188 -3.98 -20.22 -8.25
N ASN A 189 -4.76 -20.03 -7.18
CA ASN A 189 -4.27 -20.08 -5.80
C ASN A 189 -4.61 -21.38 -5.07
N LYS A 190 -4.95 -22.45 -5.79
CA LYS A 190 -5.34 -23.74 -5.22
C LYS A 190 -4.31 -24.31 -4.22
N LYS A 191 -3.03 -24.06 -4.44
CA LYS A 191 -1.98 -24.51 -3.53
C LYS A 191 -1.99 -23.80 -2.19
N ASN A 192 -2.58 -22.60 -2.09
CA ASN A 192 -2.82 -21.95 -0.80
C ASN A 192 -3.81 -22.74 0.07
N LEU A 193 -4.78 -23.45 -0.53
CA LEU A 193 -5.63 -24.39 0.19
C LEU A 193 -4.82 -25.58 0.76
N GLU A 194 -3.78 -26.02 0.06
CA GLU A 194 -2.90 -27.08 0.56
C GLU A 194 -2.06 -26.57 1.74
N LEU A 195 -1.54 -25.34 1.70
CA LEU A 195 -0.87 -24.70 2.83
C LEU A 195 -1.81 -24.59 4.03
N PHE A 196 -3.03 -24.13 3.83
CA PHE A 196 -4.06 -24.05 4.86
C PHE A 196 -4.28 -25.41 5.55
N LYS A 197 -4.53 -26.48 4.77
CA LYS A 197 -4.72 -27.83 5.30
C LYS A 197 -3.51 -28.36 6.06
N LYS A 198 -2.30 -28.02 5.65
CA LYS A 198 -1.07 -28.38 6.36
C LYS A 198 -0.96 -27.62 7.69
N ALA A 199 -1.27 -26.31 7.70
CA ALA A 199 -1.29 -25.49 8.91
C ALA A 199 -2.33 -26.02 9.93
N GLU A 200 -3.51 -26.41 9.47
CA GLU A 200 -4.55 -27.01 10.28
C GLU A 200 -4.08 -28.31 10.92
N LYS A 201 -3.54 -29.23 10.11
CA LYS A 201 -3.01 -30.53 10.60
C LYS A 201 -1.86 -30.37 11.61
N SER A 202 -1.05 -29.35 11.48
CA SER A 202 0.06 -29.07 12.41
C SER A 202 -0.36 -28.33 13.68
N GLY A 203 -1.65 -27.97 13.83
CA GLY A 203 -2.18 -27.24 14.98
C GLY A 203 -1.71 -25.78 15.06
N LYS A 204 -1.11 -25.24 14.00
CA LYS A 204 -0.58 -23.87 13.98
C LYS A 204 -1.62 -22.83 13.55
N LEU A 205 -2.75 -23.26 12.96
CA LEU A 205 -3.78 -22.36 12.48
C LEU A 205 -4.45 -21.64 13.67
N LYS A 206 -4.53 -20.31 13.58
CA LYS A 206 -5.18 -19.46 14.58
C LYS A 206 -6.34 -18.70 13.97
N GLN A 207 -7.34 -18.41 14.77
CA GLN A 207 -8.43 -17.51 14.41
C GLN A 207 -7.92 -16.05 14.46
N ILE A 208 -8.45 -15.21 13.57
CA ILE A 208 -8.06 -13.80 13.41
C ILE A 208 -8.79 -12.92 14.43
#